data_4e9c78faa6f4bb067e0f12b06147db9c
#
_entry.id   4e9c78faa6f4bb067e0f12b06147db9c
#
_cell.length_a   1.000
_cell.length_b   1.000
_cell.length_c   1.000
_cell.angle_alpha   90.00
_cell.angle_beta   90.00
_cell.angle_gamma   90.00
#
_symmetry.space_group_name_H-M   'P 1'
#
loop_
_entity.id
_entity.type
_entity.pdbx_description
1 polymer ?
#
loop_
_entity_poly.entity_id
_entity_poly.type
_entity_poly.pdbx_seq_one_letter_code
_entity_poly.pdbx_strand_id
1 'polypeptide(L)'
;AFIAVGGFEDNKGISSGDDVFLLRSFAKEKKRIVYVLSESARIWTRSESNFLGIIKQRIRWAGKTKSTSHIGTIAAGLILVLTNFYVCLHFILWLAFDLTSEVAEIGILIKFTIDGLFLLLVARQLKNYWPLLYLPIAIPLYSLYIVLIAFLCVFIRPEWKNRKIQI
;
A
#
# COMPACT_ATOMS: atom_id res chain seq x y z
N ALA A 1 -20.29 2.38 20.97
CA ALA A 1 -19.86 2.80 19.62
C ALA A 1 -19.93 1.63 18.63
N PHE A 2 -19.29 0.47 18.89
CA PHE A 2 -19.24 -0.68 17.98
C PHE A 2 -20.63 -1.21 17.59
N ILE A 3 -21.49 -1.49 18.57
CA ILE A 3 -22.87 -1.96 18.33
C ILE A 3 -23.69 -0.89 17.60
N ALA A 4 -23.48 0.40 17.94
CA ALA A 4 -24.22 1.50 17.33
C ALA A 4 -23.96 1.71 15.82
N VAL A 5 -22.84 1.19 15.30
CA VAL A 5 -22.49 1.22 13.86
C VAL A 5 -22.79 -0.12 13.16
N GLY A 6 -23.56 -1.00 13.78
CA GLY A 6 -23.90 -2.31 13.21
C GLY A 6 -22.80 -3.39 13.32
N GLY A 7 -21.70 -3.07 14.05
CA GLY A 7 -20.61 -4.04 14.25
C GLY A 7 -19.99 -4.54 12.94
N PHE A 8 -20.00 -5.85 12.73
CA PHE A 8 -19.50 -6.51 11.52
C PHE A 8 -20.62 -7.00 10.57
N GLU A 9 -21.86 -6.52 10.75
CA GLU A 9 -23.00 -7.00 9.96
C GLU A 9 -22.82 -6.78 8.46
N ASP A 10 -22.32 -5.61 8.07
CA ASP A 10 -22.10 -5.22 6.66
C ASP A 10 -20.98 -6.04 5.98
N ASN A 11 -20.22 -6.85 6.74
CA ASN A 11 -19.03 -7.56 6.26
C ASN A 11 -19.14 -9.08 6.35
N LYS A 12 -20.31 -9.63 6.64
CA LYS A 12 -20.52 -11.09 6.87
C LYS A 12 -20.07 -11.98 5.71
N GLY A 13 -19.97 -11.43 4.48
CA GLY A 13 -19.51 -12.16 3.29
C GLY A 13 -18.02 -11.98 2.96
N ILE A 14 -17.29 -11.11 3.67
CA ILE A 14 -15.91 -10.75 3.33
C ILE A 14 -14.97 -11.30 4.39
N SER A 15 -14.12 -12.27 4.02
CA SER A 15 -13.24 -12.97 4.96
C SER A 15 -11.98 -12.21 5.39
N SER A 16 -11.88 -10.89 5.10
CA SER A 16 -10.71 -10.06 5.47
C SER A 16 -11.04 -8.57 5.36
N GLY A 17 -10.49 -7.75 6.25
CA GLY A 17 -10.62 -6.28 6.20
C GLY A 17 -11.61 -5.70 7.19
N ASP A 18 -11.98 -6.47 8.20
CA ASP A 18 -12.92 -6.07 9.24
C ASP A 18 -12.55 -4.73 9.89
N ASP A 19 -11.24 -4.46 10.03
CA ASP A 19 -10.67 -3.21 10.50
C ASP A 19 -11.00 -2.02 9.59
N VAL A 20 -10.83 -2.17 8.29
CA VAL A 20 -11.07 -1.12 7.30
C VAL A 20 -12.58 -0.84 7.17
N PHE A 21 -13.40 -1.88 7.13
CA PHE A 21 -14.85 -1.73 7.03
C PHE A 21 -15.44 -1.10 8.30
N LEU A 22 -14.97 -1.52 9.47
CA LEU A 22 -15.39 -0.92 10.73
C LEU A 22 -15.02 0.56 10.82
N LEU A 23 -13.77 0.91 10.43
CA LEU A 23 -13.33 2.30 10.36
C LEU A 23 -14.23 3.14 9.45
N ARG A 24 -14.63 2.56 8.31
CA ARG A 24 -15.55 3.20 7.36
C ARG A 24 -16.94 3.41 7.95
N SER A 25 -17.47 2.42 8.68
CA SER A 25 -18.76 2.54 9.37
C SER A 25 -18.73 3.68 10.40
N PHE A 26 -17.65 3.80 11.17
CA PHE A 26 -17.44 4.92 12.07
C PHE A 26 -17.38 6.27 11.34
N ALA A 27 -16.66 6.33 10.21
CA ALA A 27 -16.56 7.55 9.42
C ALA A 27 -17.90 7.96 8.80
N LYS A 28 -18.69 7.00 8.29
CA LYS A 28 -20.03 7.22 7.75
C LYS A 28 -20.97 7.81 8.79
N GLU A 29 -20.91 7.30 10.02
CA GLU A 29 -21.68 7.78 11.16
C GLU A 29 -21.07 9.05 11.80
N LYS A 30 -20.09 9.69 11.15
CA LYS A 30 -19.42 10.91 11.62
C LYS A 30 -18.88 10.80 13.06
N LYS A 31 -18.50 9.60 13.49
CA LYS A 31 -17.90 9.39 14.80
C LYS A 31 -16.50 10.01 14.84
N ARG A 32 -16.09 10.50 15.99
CA ARG A 32 -14.75 11.03 16.19
C ARG A 32 -13.73 9.89 16.12
N ILE A 33 -12.85 9.92 15.12
CA ILE A 33 -11.76 8.98 14.92
C ILE A 33 -10.47 9.69 15.28
N VAL A 34 -9.65 9.06 16.12
CA VAL A 34 -8.35 9.60 16.56
C VAL A 34 -7.27 8.58 16.27
N TYR A 35 -6.22 9.01 15.59
CA TYR A 35 -5.04 8.18 15.37
C TYR A 35 -4.12 8.23 16.59
N VAL A 36 -3.79 7.06 17.15
CA VAL A 36 -2.96 6.96 18.35
C VAL A 36 -1.50 6.73 17.95
N LEU A 37 -0.66 7.74 18.17
CA LEU A 37 0.78 7.73 17.85
C LEU A 37 1.67 7.22 18.98
N SER A 38 1.09 6.92 20.15
CA SER A 38 1.84 6.48 21.33
C SER A 38 2.62 5.18 21.09
N GLU A 39 3.83 5.11 21.60
CA GLU A 39 4.64 3.88 21.56
C GLU A 39 3.94 2.71 22.26
N SER A 40 3.20 2.98 23.33
CA SER A 40 2.42 1.99 24.07
C SER A 40 1.26 1.37 23.28
N ALA A 41 0.81 2.03 22.20
CA ALA A 41 -0.23 1.52 21.32
C ALA A 41 0.32 0.72 20.13
N ARG A 42 1.63 0.58 20.00
CA ARG A 42 2.26 -0.18 18.91
C ARG A 42 2.18 -1.68 19.18
N ILE A 43 1.72 -2.40 18.18
CA ILE A 43 1.68 -3.86 18.21
C ILE A 43 2.77 -4.38 17.27
N TRP A 44 3.67 -5.19 17.81
CA TRP A 44 4.72 -5.85 17.05
C TRP A 44 4.21 -7.19 16.53
N THR A 45 4.34 -7.40 15.23
CA THR A 45 3.97 -8.66 14.58
C THR A 45 5.19 -9.26 13.89
N ARG A 46 5.19 -10.57 13.72
CA ARG A 46 6.22 -11.24 12.92
C ARG A 46 6.00 -10.92 11.44
N SER A 47 7.09 -10.65 10.74
CA SER A 47 7.07 -10.54 9.27
C SER A 47 6.83 -11.91 8.64
N GLU A 48 6.37 -11.91 7.39
CA GLU A 48 6.31 -13.14 6.59
C GLU A 48 7.72 -13.73 6.43
N SER A 49 7.81 -15.06 6.52
CA SER A 49 9.08 -15.78 6.56
C SER A 49 9.74 -15.94 5.18
N ASN A 50 8.97 -15.76 4.10
CA ASN A 50 9.46 -15.94 2.75
C ASN A 50 8.84 -14.92 1.78
N PHE A 51 9.53 -14.72 0.64
CA PHE A 51 9.15 -13.73 -0.37
C PHE A 51 7.76 -14.01 -0.97
N LEU A 52 7.42 -15.26 -1.21
CA LEU A 52 6.09 -15.64 -1.74
C LEU A 52 4.96 -15.30 -0.76
N GLY A 53 5.21 -15.46 0.54
CA GLY A 53 4.28 -15.02 1.60
C GLY A 53 4.04 -13.52 1.57
N ILE A 54 5.11 -12.73 1.40
CA ILE A 54 5.01 -11.27 1.25
C ILE A 54 4.15 -10.90 0.03
N ILE A 55 4.39 -11.52 -1.13
CA ILE A 55 3.59 -11.28 -2.35
C ILE A 55 2.12 -11.61 -2.12
N LYS A 56 1.81 -12.80 -1.58
CA LYS A 56 0.43 -13.21 -1.27
C LYS A 56 -0.25 -12.25 -0.29
N GLN A 57 0.49 -11.80 0.73
CA GLN A 57 -0.02 -10.81 1.69
C GLN A 57 -0.37 -9.48 1.00
N ARG A 58 0.49 -9.00 0.09
CA ARG A 58 0.27 -7.74 -0.62
C ARG A 58 -0.86 -7.82 -1.64
N ILE A 59 -0.98 -8.92 -2.38
CA ILE A 59 -2.12 -9.17 -3.26
C ILE A 59 -3.43 -9.13 -2.47
N ARG A 60 -3.45 -9.75 -1.29
CA ARG A 60 -4.61 -9.73 -0.40
C ARG A 60 -4.95 -8.30 0.08
N TRP A 61 -3.94 -7.49 0.40
CA TRP A 61 -4.16 -6.11 0.84
C TRP A 61 -4.62 -5.21 -0.31
N ALA A 62 -4.03 -5.35 -1.49
CA ALA A 62 -4.44 -4.60 -2.67
C ALA A 62 -5.87 -4.97 -3.11
N GLY A 63 -6.27 -6.22 -2.98
CA GLY A 63 -7.64 -6.67 -3.27
C GLY A 63 -8.69 -5.95 -2.42
N LYS A 64 -8.37 -5.60 -1.16
CA LYS A 64 -9.28 -4.83 -0.29
C LYS A 64 -9.56 -3.42 -0.82
N THR A 65 -8.61 -2.80 -1.51
CA THR A 65 -8.80 -1.48 -2.11
C THR A 65 -9.95 -1.48 -3.11
N LYS A 66 -10.08 -2.56 -3.89
CA LYS A 66 -11.15 -2.74 -4.88
C LYS A 66 -12.52 -2.89 -4.20
N SER A 67 -12.61 -3.66 -3.12
CA SER A 67 -13.86 -3.88 -2.39
C SER A 67 -14.33 -2.67 -1.56
N THR A 68 -13.42 -1.73 -1.26
CA THR A 68 -13.73 -0.57 -0.42
C THR A 68 -14.61 0.48 -1.12
N SER A 69 -14.69 0.50 -2.46
CA SER A 69 -15.50 1.44 -3.28
C SER A 69 -15.33 2.94 -2.95
N HIS A 70 -14.36 3.33 -2.12
CA HIS A 70 -14.13 4.72 -1.76
C HIS A 70 -13.23 5.38 -2.80
N ILE A 71 -13.75 6.42 -3.48
CA ILE A 71 -13.06 7.05 -4.61
C ILE A 71 -11.65 7.55 -4.26
N GLY A 72 -11.46 8.12 -3.07
CA GLY A 72 -10.15 8.58 -2.60
C GLY A 72 -9.14 7.44 -2.45
N THR A 73 -9.58 6.27 -1.98
CA THR A 73 -8.71 5.08 -1.85
C THR A 73 -8.33 4.53 -3.22
N ILE A 74 -9.29 4.50 -4.17
CA ILE A 74 -9.04 4.06 -5.54
C ILE A 74 -8.09 5.04 -6.23
N ALA A 75 -8.33 6.34 -6.13
CA ALA A 75 -7.47 7.37 -6.70
C ALA A 75 -6.03 7.29 -6.15
N ALA A 76 -5.86 7.16 -4.84
CA ALA A 76 -4.55 7.00 -4.22
C ALA A 76 -3.84 5.73 -4.72
N GLY A 77 -4.56 4.61 -4.86
CA GLY A 77 -4.03 3.36 -5.42
C GLY A 77 -3.59 3.53 -6.89
N LEU A 78 -4.38 4.21 -7.70
CA LEU A 78 -4.05 4.49 -9.10
C LEU A 78 -2.83 5.40 -9.22
N ILE A 79 -2.76 6.49 -8.44
CA ILE A 79 -1.59 7.37 -8.40
C ILE A 79 -0.34 6.59 -8.02
N LEU A 80 -0.42 5.74 -7.00
CA LEU A 80 0.68 4.89 -6.57
C LEU A 80 1.17 3.98 -7.72
N VAL A 81 0.26 3.29 -8.41
CA VAL A 81 0.62 2.38 -9.50
C VAL A 81 1.19 3.15 -10.69
N LEU A 82 0.55 4.24 -11.12
CA LEU A 82 0.97 5.02 -12.29
C LEU A 82 2.33 5.68 -12.09
N THR A 83 2.60 6.25 -10.92
CA THR A 83 3.89 6.89 -10.63
C THR A 83 5.04 5.87 -10.57
N ASN A 84 4.78 4.67 -10.03
CA ASN A 84 5.79 3.61 -10.01
C ASN A 84 5.97 2.95 -11.38
N PHE A 85 4.91 2.81 -12.17
CA PHE A 85 4.98 2.36 -13.56
C PHE A 85 5.79 3.33 -14.42
N TYR A 86 5.59 4.63 -14.24
CA TYR A 86 6.38 5.66 -14.90
C TYR A 86 7.89 5.50 -14.64
N VAL A 87 8.29 5.27 -13.38
CA VAL A 87 9.70 5.02 -13.04
C VAL A 87 10.23 3.77 -13.74
N CYS A 88 9.47 2.67 -13.72
CA CYS A 88 9.87 1.42 -14.38
C CYS A 88 10.00 1.60 -15.89
N LEU A 89 9.03 2.28 -16.53
CA LEU A 89 9.05 2.54 -17.97
C LEU A 89 10.25 3.38 -18.37
N HIS A 90 10.52 4.48 -17.64
CA HIS A 90 11.69 5.31 -17.92
C HIS A 90 12.99 4.52 -17.79
N PHE A 91 13.14 3.70 -16.75
CA PHE A 91 14.32 2.87 -16.58
C PHE A 91 14.51 1.86 -17.72
N ILE A 92 13.42 1.25 -18.21
CA ILE A 92 13.47 0.34 -19.36
C ILE A 92 13.86 1.09 -20.64
N LEU A 93 13.28 2.27 -20.89
CA LEU A 93 13.59 3.06 -22.09
C LEU A 93 15.05 3.52 -22.08
N TRP A 94 15.57 3.93 -20.93
CA TRP A 94 16.98 4.27 -20.77
C TRP A 94 17.89 3.06 -21.03
N LEU A 95 17.61 1.92 -20.39
CA LEU A 95 18.49 0.75 -20.45
C LEU A 95 18.49 0.07 -21.84
N ALA A 96 17.33 -0.02 -22.49
CA ALA A 96 17.16 -0.74 -23.75
C ALA A 96 17.40 0.11 -24.99
N PHE A 97 17.18 1.41 -24.91
CA PHE A 97 17.16 2.29 -26.08
C PHE A 97 18.00 3.56 -25.91
N ASP A 98 18.66 3.71 -24.77
CA ASP A 98 19.41 4.94 -24.39
C ASP A 98 18.56 6.23 -24.51
N LEU A 99 17.25 6.07 -24.33
CA LEU A 99 16.31 7.18 -24.42
C LEU A 99 16.20 7.86 -23.04
N THR A 100 16.67 9.09 -22.98
CA THR A 100 16.56 9.97 -21.80
C THR A 100 15.74 11.21 -22.13
N SER A 101 15.14 11.80 -21.10
CA SER A 101 14.42 13.06 -21.20
C SER A 101 14.59 13.83 -19.91
N GLU A 102 15.08 15.05 -19.98
CA GLU A 102 15.25 15.94 -18.81
C GLU A 102 13.94 16.06 -18.00
N VAL A 103 12.80 16.17 -18.69
CA VAL A 103 11.49 16.26 -18.03
C VAL A 103 11.18 14.96 -17.26
N ALA A 104 11.53 13.81 -17.82
CA ALA A 104 11.31 12.53 -17.16
C ALA A 104 12.24 12.36 -15.95
N GLU A 105 13.48 12.76 -16.05
CA GLU A 105 14.45 12.72 -14.96
C GLU A 105 14.04 13.64 -13.80
N ILE A 106 13.59 14.86 -14.10
CA ILE A 106 13.03 15.77 -13.10
C ILE A 106 11.81 15.14 -12.41
N GLY A 107 10.90 14.52 -13.16
CA GLY A 107 9.74 13.83 -12.60
C GLY A 107 10.12 12.70 -11.64
N ILE A 108 11.14 11.91 -12.00
CA ILE A 108 11.69 10.84 -11.13
C ILE A 108 12.34 11.44 -9.88
N LEU A 109 13.10 12.50 -10.03
CA LEU A 109 13.74 13.20 -8.89
C LEU A 109 12.69 13.73 -7.91
N ILE A 110 11.63 14.35 -8.41
CA ILE A 110 10.52 14.85 -7.59
C ILE A 110 9.87 13.67 -6.84
N LYS A 111 9.56 12.58 -7.54
CA LYS A 111 8.99 11.39 -6.91
C LYS A 111 9.88 10.83 -5.81
N PHE A 112 11.16 10.66 -6.07
CA PHE A 112 12.11 10.14 -5.09
C PHE A 112 12.25 11.07 -3.88
N THR A 113 12.21 12.37 -4.11
CA THR A 113 12.23 13.36 -3.03
C THR A 113 10.98 13.24 -2.16
N ILE A 114 9.80 13.13 -2.75
CA ILE A 114 8.54 12.98 -2.01
C ILE A 114 8.52 11.67 -1.22
N ASP A 115 8.88 10.54 -1.85
CA ASP A 115 8.94 9.24 -1.18
C ASP A 115 9.96 9.26 -0.02
N GLY A 116 11.14 9.86 -0.23
CA GLY A 116 12.18 9.99 0.77
C GLY A 116 11.75 10.85 1.96
N LEU A 117 11.11 12.00 1.70
CA LEU A 117 10.57 12.86 2.75
C LEU A 117 9.49 12.14 3.56
N PHE A 118 8.59 11.43 2.89
CA PHE A 118 7.56 10.65 3.59
C PHE A 118 8.18 9.57 4.49
N LEU A 119 9.15 8.82 3.97
CA LEU A 119 9.85 7.79 4.74
C LEU A 119 10.67 8.37 5.88
N LEU A 120 11.27 9.56 5.71
CA LEU A 120 11.95 10.29 6.78
C LEU A 120 10.99 10.66 7.92
N LEU A 121 9.79 11.16 7.58
CA LEU A 121 8.76 11.46 8.58
C LEU A 121 8.34 10.21 9.36
N VAL A 122 8.15 9.09 8.67
CA VAL A 122 7.82 7.80 9.30
C VAL A 122 8.99 7.30 10.17
N ALA A 123 10.22 7.36 9.67
CA ALA A 123 11.42 6.96 10.42
C ALA A 123 11.59 7.78 11.70
N ARG A 124 11.36 9.10 11.61
CA ARG A 124 11.37 10.00 12.78
C ARG A 124 10.32 9.61 13.80
N GLN A 125 9.10 9.31 13.36
CA GLN A 125 8.00 8.89 14.24
C GLN A 125 8.27 7.55 14.90
N LEU A 126 8.87 6.61 14.16
CA LEU A 126 9.22 5.28 14.66
C LEU A 126 10.55 5.26 15.42
N LYS A 127 11.31 6.37 15.42
CA LYS A 127 12.67 6.47 15.97
C LYS A 127 13.61 5.41 15.37
N ASN A 128 13.38 5.04 14.11
CA ASN A 128 14.16 4.03 13.40
C ASN A 128 14.61 4.57 12.04
N TYR A 129 15.87 4.96 11.94
CA TYR A 129 16.48 5.57 10.74
C TYR A 129 17.21 4.57 9.84
N TRP A 130 17.45 3.36 10.29
CA TRP A 130 18.17 2.34 9.53
C TRP A 130 17.62 2.09 8.12
N PRO A 131 16.28 2.04 7.90
CA PRO A 131 15.74 1.83 6.57
C PRO A 131 16.11 2.93 5.58
N LEU A 132 16.41 4.15 6.03
CA LEU A 132 16.77 5.27 5.14
C LEU A 132 18.09 5.06 4.41
N LEU A 133 19.01 4.28 4.99
CA LEU A 133 20.30 3.96 4.36
C LEU A 133 20.13 3.14 3.07
N TYR A 134 19.03 2.41 2.95
CA TYR A 134 18.74 1.56 1.80
C TYR A 134 17.89 2.26 0.73
N LEU A 135 17.46 3.51 0.94
CA LEU A 135 16.57 4.23 0.01
C LEU A 135 17.07 4.25 -1.44
N PRO A 136 18.36 4.52 -1.74
CA PRO A 136 18.81 4.57 -3.13
C PRO A 136 18.55 3.26 -3.90
N ILE A 137 18.60 2.13 -3.21
CA ILE A 137 18.34 0.80 -3.80
C ILE A 137 16.86 0.42 -3.64
N ALA A 138 16.29 0.74 -2.49
CA ALA A 138 14.94 0.33 -2.15
C ALA A 138 13.88 1.01 -3.03
N ILE A 139 14.04 2.29 -3.39
CA ILE A 139 13.04 3.02 -4.17
C ILE A 139 12.86 2.43 -5.58
N PRO A 140 13.90 2.18 -6.41
CA PRO A 140 13.71 1.55 -7.71
C PRO A 140 13.18 0.13 -7.61
N LEU A 141 13.67 -0.68 -6.65
CA LEU A 141 13.14 -2.02 -6.42
C LEU A 141 11.68 -2.00 -5.95
N TYR A 142 11.30 -1.03 -5.15
CA TYR A 142 9.92 -0.85 -4.71
C TYR A 142 9.00 -0.47 -5.87
N SER A 143 9.46 0.34 -6.81
CA SER A 143 8.70 0.68 -8.01
C SER A 143 8.39 -0.57 -8.84
N LEU A 144 9.38 -1.41 -9.09
CA LEU A 144 9.20 -2.69 -9.76
C LEU A 144 8.24 -3.60 -9.00
N TYR A 145 8.40 -3.67 -7.68
CA TYR A 145 7.54 -4.47 -6.81
C TYR A 145 6.07 -4.03 -6.85
N ILE A 146 5.79 -2.72 -6.80
CA ILE A 146 4.40 -2.20 -6.87
C ILE A 146 3.76 -2.53 -8.21
N VAL A 147 4.48 -2.37 -9.32
CA VAL A 147 3.98 -2.72 -10.66
C VAL A 147 3.70 -4.22 -10.75
N LEU A 148 4.59 -5.05 -10.23
CA LEU A 148 4.41 -6.50 -10.17
C LEU A 148 3.15 -6.88 -9.37
N ILE A 149 2.97 -6.31 -8.17
CA ILE A 149 1.78 -6.58 -7.35
C ILE A 149 0.50 -6.13 -8.06
N ALA A 150 0.50 -4.94 -8.67
CA ALA A 150 -0.65 -4.44 -9.41
C ALA A 150 -1.03 -5.39 -10.56
N PHE A 151 -0.04 -5.87 -11.31
CA PHE A 151 -0.23 -6.85 -12.38
C PHE A 151 -0.80 -8.17 -11.82
N LEU A 152 -0.18 -8.72 -10.78
CA LEU A 152 -0.62 -9.99 -10.20
C LEU A 152 -2.04 -9.92 -9.62
N CYS A 153 -2.46 -8.78 -9.08
CA CYS A 153 -3.82 -8.57 -8.56
C CYS A 153 -4.92 -8.66 -9.63
N VAL A 154 -4.57 -8.52 -10.93
CA VAL A 154 -5.53 -8.70 -12.03
C VAL A 154 -5.82 -10.19 -12.25
N PHE A 155 -4.82 -11.05 -12.09
CA PHE A 155 -4.91 -12.48 -12.44
C PHE A 155 -5.10 -13.38 -11.22
N ILE A 156 -4.59 -12.98 -10.06
CA ILE A 156 -4.59 -13.82 -8.86
C ILE A 156 -5.69 -13.37 -7.91
N ARG A 157 -6.62 -14.26 -7.63
CA ARG A 157 -7.62 -14.07 -6.57
C ARG A 157 -6.97 -14.34 -5.21
N PRO A 158 -7.05 -13.38 -4.27
CA PRO A 158 -6.43 -13.57 -2.96
C PRO A 158 -7.15 -14.66 -2.16
N GLU A 159 -6.37 -15.49 -1.46
CA GLU A 159 -6.84 -16.52 -0.55
C GLU A 159 -6.40 -16.21 0.88
N TRP A 160 -7.24 -16.53 1.85
CA TRP A 160 -6.94 -16.43 3.28
C TRP A 160 -7.40 -17.67 4.02
N LYS A 161 -6.46 -18.36 4.68
CA LYS A 161 -6.74 -19.58 5.43
C LYS A 161 -7.57 -20.59 4.62
N ASN A 162 -7.14 -20.86 3.38
CA ASN A 162 -7.79 -21.76 2.41
C ASN A 162 -9.20 -21.33 1.98
N ARG A 163 -9.58 -20.07 2.18
CA ARG A 163 -10.84 -19.50 1.67
C ARG A 163 -10.55 -18.46 0.61
N LYS A 164 -11.22 -18.54 -0.53
CA LYS A 164 -11.15 -17.49 -1.57
C LYS A 164 -11.85 -16.25 -1.04
N ILE A 165 -11.16 -15.10 -1.13
CA ILE A 165 -11.75 -13.82 -0.75
C ILE A 165 -12.61 -13.38 -1.93
N GLN A 166 -13.91 -13.18 -1.70
CA GLN A 166 -14.79 -12.52 -2.66
C GLN A 166 -14.43 -11.02 -2.66
N ILE A 167 -14.06 -10.52 -3.84
CA ILE A 167 -13.68 -9.11 -4.07
C ILE A 167 -14.70 -8.49 -5.02
#